data_5af96c236cb8ae0d474475500e382896
#
_entry.id   5af96c236cb8ae0d474475500e382896
#
_cell.length_a   1.000
_cell.length_b   1.000
_cell.length_c   1.000
_cell.angle_alpha   90.00
_cell.angle_beta   90.00
_cell.angle_gamma   90.00
#
_symmetry.space_group_name_H-M   'P 1'
#
loop_
_entity.id
_entity.type
_entity.pdbx_description
1 polymer ?
#
loop_
_entity_poly.entity_id
_entity_poly.type
_entity_poly.pdbx_seq_one_letter_code
_entity_poly.pdbx_strand_id
1 'polypeptide(L)'
;VKRFANPHIETGGKSILKGFRPEMLNYAEIDPNYIKELKQKAKEQNIKDYRSLLLQEGDIYLDNGFRKMPVVLFGERYTLGEIWDMYTGKKTMPKGVKKPTQEEWNDAFTFLVIRTPADSMSGTRKLRFRGFTNQKGTGSFTHDKDNAYLGGADKDIDSIKIFQGVDKGLVKHFESNANERAHWGNLMKTEKDFIVDL
;
A
#
# COMPACT_ATOMS: atom_id res chain seq x y z
N VAL A 1 -7.04 13.60 22.80
CA VAL A 1 -5.95 14.55 22.51
C VAL A 1 -4.60 13.84 22.42
N LYS A 2 -4.28 12.87 23.31
CA LYS A 2 -3.01 12.11 23.23
C LYS A 2 -2.87 11.18 22.00
N ARG A 3 -3.96 10.85 21.31
CA ARG A 3 -3.94 9.96 20.13
C ARG A 3 -3.50 10.67 18.83
N PHE A 4 -3.65 11.99 18.74
CA PHE A 4 -3.17 12.77 17.60
C PHE A 4 -1.68 13.12 17.67
N ALA A 5 -1.08 13.01 18.84
CA ALA A 5 0.36 13.08 19.03
C ALA A 5 1.05 11.72 18.79
N ASN A 6 0.45 10.83 18.00
CA ASN A 6 1.05 9.55 17.71
C ASN A 6 2.25 9.80 16.76
N PRO A 7 3.48 9.56 17.20
CA PRO A 7 4.69 9.85 16.44
C PRO A 7 4.77 9.13 15.08
N HIS A 8 3.81 8.26 14.79
CA HIS A 8 3.73 7.51 13.53
C HIS A 8 3.26 8.37 12.36
N ILE A 9 2.46 9.42 12.62
CA ILE A 9 2.04 10.36 11.57
C ILE A 9 3.23 11.21 11.11
N GLU A 10 4.21 11.43 11.98
CA GLU A 10 5.42 12.19 11.67
C GLU A 10 6.49 11.39 10.92
N THR A 11 6.36 10.08 10.89
CA THR A 11 7.38 9.17 10.34
C THR A 11 7.03 8.59 8.96
N GLY A 12 6.02 9.15 8.31
CA GLY A 12 5.68 8.76 6.93
C GLY A 12 6.85 9.01 5.97
N GLY A 13 7.19 8.01 5.19
CA GLY A 13 8.18 8.15 4.13
C GLY A 13 7.61 8.91 2.94
N LYS A 14 8.40 9.82 2.35
CA LYS A 14 8.12 10.35 1.02
C LYS A 14 8.64 9.36 -0.02
N SER A 15 7.79 8.92 -0.92
CA SER A 15 8.12 8.00 -1.99
C SER A 15 7.82 8.60 -3.36
N ILE A 16 8.57 8.18 -4.36
CA ILE A 16 8.30 8.48 -5.77
C ILE A 16 7.59 7.28 -6.38
N LEU A 17 6.45 7.53 -7.02
CA LEU A 17 5.74 6.51 -7.79
C LEU A 17 6.55 6.10 -9.01
N LYS A 18 6.70 4.80 -9.22
CA LYS A 18 7.44 4.24 -10.34
C LYS A 18 6.52 3.41 -11.23
N GLY A 19 6.79 3.42 -12.54
CA GLY A 19 6.16 2.51 -13.47
C GLY A 19 6.47 1.04 -13.13
N PHE A 20 5.42 0.21 -13.09
CA PHE A 20 5.56 -1.21 -12.81
C PHE A 20 5.95 -2.00 -14.07
N ARG A 21 6.97 -2.84 -13.91
CA ARG A 21 7.30 -3.92 -14.86
C ARG A 21 7.41 -5.22 -14.07
N PRO A 22 6.78 -6.33 -14.50
CA PRO A 22 6.81 -7.59 -13.75
C PRO A 22 8.22 -8.07 -13.41
N GLU A 23 9.20 -7.80 -14.28
CA GLU A 23 10.59 -8.18 -14.09
C GLU A 23 11.25 -7.50 -12.88
N MET A 24 10.76 -6.33 -12.48
CA MET A 24 11.27 -5.60 -11.33
C MET A 24 11.00 -6.33 -10.01
N LEU A 25 10.00 -7.21 -9.98
CA LEU A 25 9.66 -8.01 -8.81
C LEU A 25 10.31 -9.41 -8.82
N ASN A 26 11.09 -9.77 -9.83
CA ASN A 26 11.77 -11.08 -9.89
C ASN A 26 12.70 -11.33 -8.69
N TYR A 27 13.27 -10.26 -8.13
CA TYR A 27 14.17 -10.31 -6.97
C TYR A 27 13.52 -9.73 -5.71
N ALA A 28 12.24 -9.42 -5.76
CA ALA A 28 11.53 -8.82 -4.64
C ALA A 28 11.35 -9.82 -3.50
N GLU A 29 11.40 -9.31 -2.29
CA GLU A 29 10.97 -10.04 -1.10
C GLU A 29 9.46 -9.88 -0.95
N ILE A 30 8.69 -10.86 -1.39
CA ILE A 30 7.24 -10.82 -1.43
C ILE A 30 6.66 -11.61 -0.26
N ASP A 31 5.52 -11.15 0.26
CA ASP A 31 4.75 -11.83 1.30
C ASP A 31 4.50 -13.32 0.93
N PRO A 32 5.02 -14.28 1.71
CA PRO A 32 4.89 -15.70 1.40
C PRO A 32 3.44 -16.19 1.35
N ASN A 33 2.55 -15.61 2.17
CA ASN A 33 1.13 -15.96 2.17
C ASN A 33 0.45 -15.42 0.93
N TYR A 34 0.79 -14.19 0.52
CA TYR A 34 0.30 -13.61 -0.72
C TYR A 34 0.73 -14.41 -1.95
N ILE A 35 1.97 -14.89 -2.00
CA ILE A 35 2.41 -15.78 -3.10
C ILE A 35 1.55 -17.06 -3.18
N LYS A 36 1.17 -17.65 -2.04
CA LYS A 36 0.30 -18.84 -2.02
C LYS A 36 -1.09 -18.51 -2.58
N GLU A 37 -1.67 -17.39 -2.15
CA GLU A 37 -2.96 -16.90 -2.64
C GLU A 37 -2.92 -16.66 -4.16
N LEU A 38 -1.88 -15.99 -4.68
CA LEU A 38 -1.73 -15.73 -6.09
C LEU A 38 -1.55 -16.99 -6.93
N LYS A 39 -0.81 -17.98 -6.43
CA LYS A 39 -0.66 -19.28 -7.10
C LYS A 39 -1.99 -20.03 -7.20
N GLN A 40 -2.81 -19.97 -6.15
CA GLN A 40 -4.14 -20.55 -6.18
C GLN A 40 -5.05 -19.81 -7.16
N LYS A 41 -5.11 -18.48 -7.10
CA LYS A 41 -5.87 -17.63 -8.02
C LYS A 41 -5.46 -17.83 -9.48
N ALA A 42 -4.17 -17.98 -9.74
CA ALA A 42 -3.67 -18.25 -11.08
C ALA A 42 -4.18 -19.61 -11.61
N LYS A 43 -4.22 -20.65 -10.77
CA LYS A 43 -4.82 -21.96 -11.13
C LYS A 43 -6.30 -21.85 -11.45
N GLU A 44 -7.07 -21.14 -10.61
CA GLU A 44 -8.51 -20.95 -10.78
C GLU A 44 -8.85 -20.17 -12.07
N GLN A 45 -7.99 -19.24 -12.46
CA GLN A 45 -8.15 -18.40 -13.65
C GLN A 45 -7.43 -18.94 -14.90
N ASN A 46 -6.81 -20.12 -14.84
CA ASN A 46 -6.00 -20.70 -15.91
C ASN A 46 -4.85 -19.78 -16.39
N ILE A 47 -4.30 -18.98 -15.48
CA ILE A 47 -3.15 -18.12 -15.74
C ILE A 47 -1.87 -18.94 -15.59
N LYS A 48 -1.04 -19.01 -16.64
CA LYS A 48 0.19 -19.81 -16.64
C LYS A 48 1.24 -19.34 -15.64
N ASP A 49 1.34 -18.04 -15.42
CA ASP A 49 2.33 -17.44 -14.53
C ASP A 49 1.69 -16.49 -13.53
N TYR A 50 1.65 -16.90 -12.25
CA TYR A 50 1.11 -16.11 -11.16
C TYR A 50 1.81 -14.75 -10.99
N ARG A 51 3.02 -14.57 -11.53
CA ARG A 51 3.78 -13.32 -11.43
C ARG A 51 3.08 -12.16 -12.13
N SER A 52 2.24 -12.44 -13.13
CA SER A 52 1.39 -11.41 -13.74
C SER A 52 0.34 -10.82 -12.79
N LEU A 53 0.09 -11.50 -11.66
CA LEU A 53 -0.86 -11.09 -10.63
C LEU A 53 -0.19 -10.41 -9.43
N LEU A 54 1.14 -10.21 -9.44
CA LEU A 54 1.89 -9.72 -8.28
C LEU A 54 1.48 -8.32 -7.82
N LEU A 55 1.04 -7.47 -8.72
CA LEU A 55 0.54 -6.14 -8.37
C LEU A 55 -0.97 -6.06 -8.65
N GLN A 56 -1.75 -6.12 -7.58
CA GLN A 56 -3.20 -5.99 -7.63
C GLN A 56 -3.63 -4.62 -7.10
N GLU A 57 -4.88 -4.24 -7.39
CA GLU A 57 -5.49 -3.08 -6.75
C GLU A 57 -5.46 -3.21 -5.23
N GLY A 58 -5.04 -2.15 -4.54
CA GLY A 58 -4.86 -2.15 -3.10
C GLY A 58 -3.48 -2.61 -2.59
N ASP A 59 -2.56 -2.97 -3.49
CA ASP A 59 -1.21 -3.40 -3.12
C ASP A 59 -0.18 -2.28 -3.28
N ILE A 60 0.86 -2.32 -2.45
CA ILE A 60 2.05 -1.47 -2.59
C ILE A 60 3.33 -2.27 -2.34
N TYR A 61 4.33 -2.07 -3.19
CA TYR A 61 5.70 -2.51 -2.99
C TYR A 61 6.61 -1.31 -2.77
N LEU A 62 7.62 -1.46 -1.94
CA LEU A 62 8.55 -0.38 -1.57
C LEU A 62 10.00 -0.76 -1.85
N ASP A 63 10.80 0.22 -2.22
CA ASP A 63 12.25 0.05 -2.32
C ASP A 63 12.91 -0.12 -0.94
N ASN A 64 14.11 -0.67 -0.92
CA ASN A 64 14.84 -1.01 0.30
C ASN A 64 15.18 0.18 1.21
N GLY A 65 15.15 1.41 0.70
CA GLY A 65 15.26 2.60 1.54
C GLY A 65 14.19 2.68 2.63
N PHE A 66 13.01 2.13 2.37
CA PHE A 66 11.92 2.07 3.35
C PHE A 66 12.11 1.04 4.46
N ARG A 67 13.10 0.16 4.39
CA ARG A 67 13.42 -0.74 5.51
C ARG A 67 13.70 0.00 6.81
N LYS A 68 14.19 1.25 6.72
CA LYS A 68 14.46 2.12 7.88
C LYS A 68 13.24 2.93 8.34
N MET A 69 12.11 2.85 7.62
CA MET A 69 10.90 3.57 8.00
C MET A 69 10.41 3.09 9.38
N PRO A 70 10.25 4.00 10.35
CA PRO A 70 9.75 3.63 11.66
C PRO A 70 8.27 3.23 11.55
N VAL A 71 7.95 2.16 12.26
CA VAL A 71 6.61 1.57 12.35
C VAL A 71 6.36 1.14 13.78
N VAL A 72 5.10 0.90 14.14
CA VAL A 72 4.74 0.41 15.46
C VAL A 72 4.04 -0.93 15.37
N LEU A 73 4.47 -1.82 16.25
CA LEU A 73 3.87 -3.11 16.50
C LEU A 73 3.71 -3.27 18.03
N PHE A 74 2.49 -3.50 18.51
CA PHE A 74 2.17 -3.62 19.97
C PHE A 74 2.59 -2.42 20.82
N GLY A 75 2.54 -1.21 20.28
CA GLY A 75 2.95 0.00 20.99
C GLY A 75 4.46 0.25 21.01
N GLU A 76 5.27 -0.71 20.54
CA GLU A 76 6.72 -0.59 20.44
C GLU A 76 7.17 -0.14 19.06
N ARG A 77 8.25 0.63 19.02
CA ARG A 77 8.83 1.12 17.77
C ARG A 77 9.82 0.13 17.17
N TYR A 78 9.61 -0.18 15.90
CA TYR A 78 10.49 -0.96 15.06
C TYR A 78 10.75 -0.24 13.75
N THR A 79 11.62 -0.77 12.92
CA THR A 79 11.68 -0.39 11.52
C THR A 79 10.82 -1.34 10.68
N LEU A 80 10.34 -0.87 9.52
CA LEU A 80 9.57 -1.70 8.59
C LEU A 80 10.36 -2.96 8.19
N GLY A 81 11.68 -2.83 8.01
CA GLY A 81 12.55 -3.96 7.72
C GLY A 81 12.59 -4.98 8.86
N GLU A 82 12.64 -4.54 10.12
CA GLU A 82 12.64 -5.44 11.27
C GLU A 82 11.33 -6.23 11.41
N ILE A 83 10.17 -5.56 11.31
CA ILE A 83 8.88 -6.28 11.37
C ILE A 83 8.69 -7.21 10.17
N TRP A 84 9.21 -6.82 8.99
CA TRP A 84 9.18 -7.68 7.81
C TRP A 84 10.05 -8.93 7.99
N ASP A 85 11.25 -8.77 8.53
CA ASP A 85 12.14 -9.89 8.79
C ASP A 85 11.60 -10.83 9.89
N MET A 86 10.91 -10.29 10.89
CA MET A 86 10.17 -11.10 11.88
C MET A 86 8.98 -11.83 11.26
N TYR A 87 8.19 -11.17 10.41
CA TYR A 87 7.05 -11.76 9.72
C TYR A 87 7.48 -12.90 8.78
N THR A 88 8.54 -12.69 8.01
CA THR A 88 9.05 -13.67 7.05
C THR A 88 9.93 -14.76 7.67
N GLY A 89 10.17 -14.68 8.98
CA GLY A 89 10.98 -15.66 9.71
C GLY A 89 12.50 -15.48 9.57
N LYS A 90 12.97 -14.40 8.97
CA LYS A 90 14.40 -14.07 8.88
C LYS A 90 14.98 -13.59 10.20
N LYS A 91 14.15 -13.01 11.06
CA LYS A 91 14.52 -12.55 12.40
C LYS A 91 13.55 -13.15 13.43
N THR A 92 14.08 -13.60 14.56
CA THR A 92 13.26 -14.09 15.66
C THR A 92 12.62 -12.92 16.41
N MET A 93 11.40 -13.13 16.92
CA MET A 93 10.75 -12.18 17.81
C MET A 93 11.58 -11.97 19.08
N PRO A 94 11.61 -10.75 19.64
CA PRO A 94 12.25 -10.50 20.92
C PRO A 94 11.66 -11.40 22.04
N LYS A 95 12.48 -11.80 22.99
CA LYS A 95 12.02 -12.61 24.13
C LYS A 95 10.95 -11.85 24.91
N GLY A 96 9.86 -12.54 25.24
CA GLY A 96 8.75 -11.95 26.00
C GLY A 96 7.71 -11.21 25.15
N VAL A 97 7.94 -11.01 23.85
CA VAL A 97 6.95 -10.41 22.96
C VAL A 97 6.03 -11.50 22.41
N LYS A 98 4.72 -11.30 22.56
CA LYS A 98 3.70 -12.20 21.99
C LYS A 98 3.85 -12.25 20.47
N LYS A 99 3.78 -13.46 19.89
CA LYS A 99 3.75 -13.60 18.44
C LYS A 99 2.46 -12.95 17.88
N PRO A 100 2.58 -12.01 16.91
CA PRO A 100 1.41 -11.37 16.32
C PRO A 100 0.50 -12.36 15.61
N THR A 101 -0.80 -12.13 15.71
CA THR A 101 -1.80 -12.82 14.89
C THR A 101 -1.71 -12.36 13.44
N GLN A 102 -2.36 -13.09 12.53
CA GLN A 102 -2.41 -12.67 11.12
C GLN A 102 -3.11 -11.32 10.95
N GLU A 103 -4.10 -11.01 11.79
CA GLU A 103 -4.78 -9.71 11.77
C GLU A 103 -3.85 -8.58 12.22
N GLU A 104 -3.09 -8.78 13.29
CA GLU A 104 -2.11 -7.81 13.79
C GLU A 104 -1.00 -7.56 12.74
N TRP A 105 -0.54 -8.59 12.03
CA TRP A 105 0.36 -8.42 10.88
C TRP A 105 -0.30 -7.65 9.73
N ASN A 106 -1.57 -7.95 9.46
CA ASN A 106 -2.33 -7.25 8.44
C ASN A 106 -2.45 -5.76 8.75
N ASP A 107 -2.73 -5.41 10.00
CA ASP A 107 -2.79 -4.02 10.45
C ASP A 107 -1.42 -3.34 10.36
N ALA A 108 -0.35 -4.02 10.78
CA ALA A 108 1.02 -3.49 10.72
C ALA A 108 1.48 -3.19 9.28
N PHE A 109 1.04 -3.99 8.30
CA PHE A 109 1.37 -3.82 6.88
C PHE A 109 0.30 -3.07 6.08
N THR A 110 -0.66 -2.43 6.74
CA THR A 110 -1.65 -1.57 6.09
C THR A 110 -1.21 -0.12 6.22
N PHE A 111 -1.07 0.55 5.08
CA PHE A 111 -0.63 1.93 4.99
C PHE A 111 -1.74 2.83 4.49
N LEU A 112 -1.80 4.03 5.04
CA LEU A 112 -2.50 5.15 4.43
C LEU A 112 -1.51 5.90 3.53
N VAL A 113 -1.86 6.04 2.28
CA VAL A 113 -1.01 6.69 1.27
C VAL A 113 -1.71 7.95 0.79
N ILE A 114 -0.97 9.06 0.75
CA ILE A 114 -1.48 10.36 0.34
C ILE A 114 -0.56 10.92 -0.75
N ARG A 115 -1.14 11.34 -1.88
CA ARG A 115 -0.41 12.07 -2.93
C ARG A 115 0.05 13.44 -2.41
N THR A 116 1.21 13.89 -2.85
CA THR A 116 1.73 15.22 -2.53
C THR A 116 2.15 15.95 -3.81
N PRO A 117 1.62 17.17 -4.05
CA PRO A 117 0.67 17.90 -3.20
C PRO A 117 -0.71 17.24 -3.19
N ALA A 118 -1.41 17.35 -2.06
CA ALA A 118 -2.79 16.88 -1.95
C ALA A 118 -3.72 17.97 -2.47
N ASP A 119 -4.16 17.84 -3.70
CA ASP A 119 -5.10 18.80 -4.31
C ASP A 119 -6.53 18.65 -3.74
N SER A 120 -6.79 17.52 -3.14
CA SER A 120 -8.07 17.21 -2.49
C SER A 120 -7.95 16.00 -1.56
N MET A 121 -8.98 15.77 -0.74
CA MET A 121 -9.10 14.54 0.07
C MET A 121 -9.18 13.26 -0.79
N SER A 122 -9.38 13.38 -2.11
CA SER A 122 -9.39 12.25 -3.05
C SER A 122 -8.00 11.64 -3.29
N GLY A 123 -6.93 12.34 -2.95
CA GLY A 123 -5.56 11.85 -3.08
C GLY A 123 -5.12 10.89 -1.98
N THR A 124 -6.05 10.16 -1.35
CA THR A 124 -5.75 9.26 -0.23
C THR A 124 -6.23 7.85 -0.51
N ARG A 125 -5.38 6.86 -0.28
CA ARG A 125 -5.68 5.45 -0.51
C ARG A 125 -5.14 4.59 0.64
N LYS A 126 -5.88 3.55 1.02
CA LYS A 126 -5.40 2.49 1.89
C LYS A 126 -4.78 1.40 1.04
N LEU A 127 -3.51 1.10 1.28
CA LEU A 127 -2.76 0.10 0.53
C LEU A 127 -2.12 -0.92 1.45
N ARG A 128 -2.04 -2.16 0.98
CA ARG A 128 -1.41 -3.27 1.66
C ARG A 128 0.04 -3.42 1.19
N PHE A 129 0.98 -3.34 2.11
CA PHE A 129 2.37 -3.63 1.84
C PHE A 129 2.56 -5.12 1.54
N ARG A 130 3.13 -5.43 0.39
CA ARG A 130 3.32 -6.79 -0.11
C ARG A 130 4.78 -7.21 -0.17
N GLY A 131 5.71 -6.28 0.00
CA GLY A 131 7.13 -6.62 0.03
C GLY A 131 8.06 -5.51 -0.44
N PHE A 132 9.35 -5.82 -0.36
CA PHE A 132 10.43 -4.96 -0.84
C PHE A 132 10.88 -5.37 -2.23
N THR A 133 11.17 -4.38 -3.08
CA THR A 133 11.62 -4.60 -4.46
C THR A 133 13.07 -5.04 -4.57
N ASN A 134 13.83 -5.01 -3.47
CA ASN A 134 15.30 -5.16 -3.42
C ASN A 134 16.08 -4.12 -4.23
N GLN A 135 15.42 -3.08 -4.73
CA GLN A 135 16.09 -1.94 -5.34
C GLN A 135 16.53 -0.94 -4.27
N LYS A 136 17.67 -0.28 -4.52
CA LYS A 136 18.10 0.87 -3.71
C LYS A 136 17.20 2.06 -4.02
N GLY A 137 16.86 2.83 -2.98
CA GLY A 137 16.07 4.05 -3.14
C GLY A 137 14.83 4.08 -2.27
N THR A 138 13.97 5.05 -2.57
CA THR A 138 12.70 5.34 -1.87
C THR A 138 11.52 5.37 -2.85
N GLY A 139 11.56 4.53 -3.85
CA GLY A 139 10.46 4.36 -4.80
C GLY A 139 9.38 3.41 -4.28
N SER A 140 8.21 3.54 -4.85
CA SER A 140 7.05 2.68 -4.60
C SER A 140 6.38 2.28 -5.90
N PHE A 141 5.74 1.12 -5.87
CA PHE A 141 4.95 0.58 -6.98
C PHE A 141 3.54 0.33 -6.48
N THR A 142 2.57 0.89 -7.19
CA THR A 142 1.14 0.74 -6.94
C THR A 142 0.43 0.41 -8.25
N HIS A 143 -0.74 -0.20 -8.15
CA HIS A 143 -1.56 -0.52 -9.32
C HIS A 143 -2.10 0.77 -9.98
N ASP A 144 -2.29 0.76 -11.30
CA ASP A 144 -2.73 1.94 -12.07
C ASP A 144 -4.08 2.50 -11.60
N LYS A 145 -4.99 1.62 -11.17
CA LYS A 145 -6.26 2.06 -10.57
C LYS A 145 -6.06 2.81 -9.26
N ASP A 146 -5.10 2.38 -8.43
CA ASP A 146 -4.78 3.10 -7.19
C ASP A 146 -4.18 4.47 -7.48
N ASN A 147 -3.35 4.59 -8.53
CA ASN A 147 -2.83 5.87 -9.00
C ASN A 147 -3.94 6.79 -9.47
N ALA A 148 -4.93 6.28 -10.20
CA ALA A 148 -6.11 7.05 -10.60
C ALA A 148 -6.91 7.55 -9.39
N TYR A 149 -7.11 6.71 -8.37
CA TYR A 149 -7.76 7.10 -7.11
C TYR A 149 -6.93 8.08 -6.28
N LEU A 150 -5.61 8.12 -6.44
CA LEU A 150 -4.73 9.12 -5.84
C LEU A 150 -4.77 10.48 -6.60
N GLY A 151 -5.85 10.75 -7.32
CA GLY A 151 -6.04 12.00 -8.04
C GLY A 151 -5.33 12.05 -9.40
N GLY A 152 -5.18 10.89 -10.05
CA GLY A 152 -4.48 10.77 -11.33
C GLY A 152 -2.97 10.93 -11.17
N ALA A 153 -2.41 10.36 -10.10
CA ALA A 153 -0.97 10.39 -9.88
C ALA A 153 -0.22 9.77 -11.06
N ASP A 154 0.73 10.52 -11.60
CA ASP A 154 1.58 10.09 -12.71
C ASP A 154 2.87 9.41 -12.22
N LYS A 155 3.38 8.49 -13.04
CA LYS A 155 4.53 7.65 -12.71
C LYS A 155 5.88 8.33 -12.91
N ASP A 156 5.88 9.59 -13.33
CA ASP A 156 7.07 10.31 -13.76
C ASP A 156 7.71 11.15 -12.63
N ILE A 157 6.93 11.88 -11.83
CA ILE A 157 7.48 12.76 -10.78
C ILE A 157 6.61 12.76 -9.51
N ASP A 158 5.40 12.21 -9.56
CA ASP A 158 4.49 12.29 -8.42
C ASP A 158 5.03 11.57 -7.19
N SER A 159 4.93 12.25 -6.07
CA SER A 159 5.36 11.72 -4.78
C SER A 159 4.16 11.42 -3.89
N ILE A 160 4.30 10.37 -3.12
CA ILE A 160 3.34 9.97 -2.11
C ILE A 160 3.97 10.01 -0.72
N LYS A 161 3.16 10.30 0.27
CA LYS A 161 3.50 10.07 1.69
C LYS A 161 2.83 8.80 2.16
N ILE A 162 3.56 8.01 2.92
CA ILE A 162 3.13 6.70 3.41
C ILE A 162 3.07 6.78 4.92
N PHE A 163 1.93 6.44 5.51
CA PHE A 163 1.70 6.45 6.96
C PHE A 163 1.28 5.07 7.44
N GLN A 164 1.80 4.66 8.58
CA GLN A 164 1.44 3.42 9.26
C GLN A 164 0.83 3.73 10.63
N GLY A 165 -0.03 2.84 11.13
CA GLY A 165 -0.63 2.98 12.45
C GLY A 165 -1.70 4.07 12.56
N VAL A 166 -2.29 4.48 11.43
CA VAL A 166 -3.41 5.42 11.38
C VAL A 166 -4.64 4.78 12.01
N ASP A 167 -5.42 5.56 12.76
CA ASP A 167 -6.65 5.09 13.39
C ASP A 167 -7.61 4.46 12.38
N LYS A 168 -8.14 3.29 12.72
CA LYS A 168 -9.03 2.52 11.82
C LYS A 168 -10.29 3.30 11.43
N GLY A 169 -10.82 4.14 12.31
CA GLY A 169 -11.97 5.01 12.02
C GLY A 169 -11.64 6.05 10.97
N LEU A 170 -10.45 6.65 11.07
CA LEU A 170 -9.96 7.61 10.10
C LEU A 170 -9.72 6.96 8.72
N VAL A 171 -9.10 5.78 8.70
CA VAL A 171 -8.90 5.00 7.47
C VAL A 171 -10.24 4.68 6.80
N LYS A 172 -11.22 4.22 7.58
CA LYS A 172 -12.57 3.92 7.07
C LYS A 172 -13.28 5.16 6.52
N HIS A 173 -13.11 6.32 7.18
CA HIS A 173 -13.67 7.59 6.71
C HIS A 173 -13.09 7.98 5.33
N PHE A 174 -11.78 7.83 5.15
CA PHE A 174 -11.16 8.09 3.85
C PHE A 174 -11.58 7.09 2.76
N GLU A 175 -11.78 5.83 3.10
CA GLU A 175 -12.28 4.81 2.16
C GLU A 175 -13.71 5.10 1.71
N SER A 176 -14.62 5.45 2.62
CA SER A 176 -16.01 5.79 2.29
C SER A 176 -16.07 6.99 1.34
N ASN A 177 -15.32 8.04 1.64
CA ASN A 177 -15.26 9.23 0.80
C ASN A 177 -14.63 8.99 -0.59
N ALA A 178 -13.67 8.07 -0.68
CA ALA A 178 -13.08 7.67 -1.96
C ALA A 178 -14.09 6.89 -2.82
N ASN A 179 -14.88 6.01 -2.21
CA ASN A 179 -15.92 5.24 -2.89
C ASN A 179 -17.08 6.11 -3.38
N GLU A 180 -17.53 7.08 -2.59
CA GLU A 180 -18.55 8.06 -3.01
C GLU A 180 -18.09 8.85 -4.24
N ARG A 181 -16.84 9.30 -4.27
CA ARG A 181 -16.31 10.07 -5.41
C ARG A 181 -16.12 9.23 -6.67
N ALA A 182 -15.72 7.97 -6.54
CA ALA A 182 -15.68 7.04 -7.66
C ALA A 182 -17.10 6.85 -8.24
N HIS A 183 -18.12 6.81 -7.39
CA HIS A 183 -19.52 6.76 -7.80
C HIS A 183 -19.95 8.02 -8.56
N TRP A 184 -19.68 9.21 -8.01
CA TRP A 184 -19.97 10.50 -8.67
C TRP A 184 -19.17 10.68 -9.97
N GLY A 185 -17.91 10.27 -10.01
CA GLY A 185 -17.10 10.31 -11.24
C GLY A 185 -17.65 9.41 -12.34
N ASN A 186 -18.24 8.27 -12.00
CA ASN A 186 -18.90 7.39 -12.97
C ASN A 186 -20.23 7.94 -13.43
N LEU A 187 -21.02 8.56 -12.54
CA LEU A 187 -22.27 9.24 -12.91
C LEU A 187 -22.02 10.41 -13.87
N MET A 188 -21.00 11.24 -13.59
CA MET A 188 -20.62 12.35 -14.45
C MET A 188 -20.12 11.91 -15.84
N LYS A 189 -19.48 10.75 -15.95
CA LYS A 189 -19.12 10.16 -17.26
C LYS A 189 -20.35 9.70 -18.02
N THR A 190 -21.31 9.08 -17.33
CA THR A 190 -22.56 8.63 -17.95
C THR A 190 -23.39 9.81 -18.47
N GLU A 191 -23.44 10.93 -17.76
CA GLU A 191 -24.13 12.15 -18.24
C GLU A 191 -23.42 12.78 -19.45
N LYS A 192 -22.08 12.74 -19.53
CA LYS A 192 -21.35 13.24 -20.70
C LYS A 192 -21.60 12.40 -21.96
N ASP A 193 -21.75 11.09 -21.79
CA ASP A 193 -22.07 10.19 -22.91
C ASP A 193 -23.49 10.43 -23.43
N PHE A 194 -24.43 10.90 -22.60
CA PHE A 194 -25.78 11.30 -23.02
C PHE A 194 -25.86 12.65 -23.78
N ILE A 195 -24.88 13.53 -23.57
CA ILE A 195 -24.86 14.87 -24.22
C ILE A 195 -24.28 14.83 -25.64
N VAL A 196 -23.56 13.77 -25.99
CA VAL A 196 -22.94 13.64 -27.33
C VAL A 196 -23.89 13.07 -28.38
N ASP A 197 -25.02 12.51 -27.97
CA ASP A 197 -26.05 11.94 -28.88
C ASP A 197 -27.28 12.88 -29.11
N LEU A 198 -27.14 14.16 -28.80
CA LEU A 198 -28.11 15.23 -29.13
C LEU A 198 -27.51 16.22 -30.11
#